data_b7449c973ebc1376864bff32e5f19786
#
_entry.id   b7449c973ebc1376864bff32e5f19786
#
_cell.length_a   1.000
_cell.length_b   1.000
_cell.length_c   1.000
_cell.angle_alpha   90.00
_cell.angle_beta   90.00
_cell.angle_gamma   90.00
#
_symmetry.space_group_name_H-M   'P 1'
#
loop_
_entity.id
_entity.type
_entity.pdbx_description
1 polymer ?
#
loop_
_entity_poly.entity_id
_entity_poly.type
_entity_poly.pdbx_seq_one_letter_code
_entity_poly.pdbx_strand_id
1 'polypeptide(L)'
;ELNALIRPLETLATCPQRLDFHPEGNVMNHTLLVVDLAALCKDKTSWPLAFMWSALLHDIGKPLVTTPEGKAPGHNESGVKVFNQYFSHFFTNKKMKKYIRTMIYYHMHLMNMVRNQSKDYSYYKLLKGIEGIFPLNDLVCMSKCDKLGRLANRPETISTLDTYVEEKVSRCGN
;
A
#
# COMPACT_ATOMS: atom_id res chain seq x y z
N GLU A 1 -10.78 19.51 14.53
CA GLU A 1 -10.75 18.10 14.04
C GLU A 1 -10.13 18.01 12.64
N LEU A 2 -10.54 18.87 11.67
CA LEU A 2 -10.00 18.85 10.30
C LEU A 2 -8.48 19.06 10.24
N ASN A 3 -7.93 19.97 11.03
CA ASN A 3 -6.50 20.23 11.10
C ASN A 3 -5.71 19.01 11.63
N ALA A 4 -6.30 18.18 12.49
CA ALA A 4 -5.65 16.96 12.97
C ALA A 4 -5.55 15.87 11.89
N LEU A 5 -6.49 15.86 10.93
CA LEU A 5 -6.48 14.96 9.77
C LEU A 5 -5.48 15.45 8.70
N ILE A 6 -5.41 16.75 8.48
CA ILE A 6 -4.62 17.35 7.39
C ILE A 6 -3.11 17.28 7.72
N ARG A 7 -2.70 17.56 8.95
CA ARG A 7 -1.28 17.59 9.34
C ARG A 7 -0.45 16.36 8.93
N PRO A 8 -0.89 15.11 9.19
CA PRO A 8 -0.12 13.95 8.74
C PRO A 8 -0.01 13.86 7.21
N LEU A 9 -1.04 14.29 6.46
CA LEU A 9 -1.00 14.33 5.01
C LEU A 9 -0.04 15.41 4.49
N GLU A 10 -0.02 16.60 5.10
CA GLU A 10 0.92 17.68 4.73
C GLU A 10 2.37 17.24 4.84
N THR A 11 2.72 16.39 5.79
CA THR A 11 4.10 15.88 5.94
C THR A 11 4.56 15.06 4.74
N LEU A 12 3.64 14.47 3.95
CA LEU A 12 3.99 13.74 2.72
C LEU A 12 4.58 14.67 1.66
N ALA A 13 4.14 15.93 1.60
CA ALA A 13 4.63 16.91 0.61
C ALA A 13 6.10 17.31 0.82
N THR A 14 6.57 17.24 2.05
CA THR A 14 7.97 17.55 2.41
C THR A 14 8.84 16.30 2.57
N CYS A 15 8.25 15.09 2.49
CA CYS A 15 8.97 13.84 2.62
C CYS A 15 9.65 13.45 1.28
N PRO A 16 10.99 13.47 1.21
CA PRO A 16 11.72 13.13 0.00
C PRO A 16 11.67 11.64 -0.29
N GLN A 17 11.84 11.29 -1.57
CA GLN A 17 12.01 9.92 -2.02
C GLN A 17 13.27 9.81 -2.90
N ARG A 18 13.75 8.58 -3.09
CA ARG A 18 14.85 8.33 -4.03
C ARG A 18 14.40 8.57 -5.47
N LEU A 19 14.98 9.55 -6.14
CA LEU A 19 14.61 9.96 -7.50
C LEU A 19 14.81 8.87 -8.56
N ASP A 20 15.73 7.93 -8.33
CA ASP A 20 15.95 6.77 -9.21
C ASP A 20 14.77 5.78 -9.21
N PHE A 21 13.95 5.76 -8.16
CA PHE A 21 12.74 4.95 -8.05
C PHE A 21 11.46 5.77 -8.06
N HIS A 22 11.54 7.05 -7.75
CA HIS A 22 10.44 7.98 -7.57
C HIS A 22 10.77 9.34 -8.22
N PRO A 23 10.90 9.42 -9.56
CA PRO A 23 11.18 10.68 -10.25
C PRO A 23 10.08 11.72 -10.07
N GLU A 24 8.90 11.34 -9.58
CA GLU A 24 7.83 12.25 -9.13
C GLU A 24 8.20 13.09 -7.90
N GLY A 25 9.29 12.76 -7.20
CA GLY A 25 9.95 13.57 -6.18
C GLY A 25 9.54 13.23 -4.74
N ASN A 26 8.43 13.74 -4.25
CA ASN A 26 8.00 13.56 -2.86
C ASN A 26 6.89 12.51 -2.68
N VAL A 27 6.64 12.11 -1.43
CA VAL A 27 5.63 11.08 -1.13
C VAL A 27 4.21 11.54 -1.48
N MET A 28 3.89 12.84 -1.37
CA MET A 28 2.56 13.34 -1.73
C MET A 28 2.28 13.15 -3.22
N ASN A 29 3.22 13.52 -4.09
CA ASN A 29 3.06 13.35 -5.54
C ASN A 29 2.83 11.87 -5.89
N HIS A 30 3.64 10.97 -5.32
CA HIS A 30 3.44 9.53 -5.47
C HIS A 30 2.06 9.10 -5.00
N THR A 31 1.65 9.51 -3.81
CA THR A 31 0.35 9.16 -3.23
C THR A 31 -0.81 9.59 -4.12
N LEU A 32 -0.77 10.80 -4.68
CA LEU A 32 -1.81 11.29 -5.59
C LEU A 32 -1.91 10.46 -6.87
N LEU A 33 -0.77 10.10 -7.47
CA LEU A 33 -0.74 9.20 -8.64
C LEU A 33 -1.33 7.82 -8.30
N VAL A 34 -1.03 7.27 -7.12
CA VAL A 34 -1.62 6.00 -6.65
C VAL A 34 -3.13 6.13 -6.44
N VAL A 35 -3.61 7.25 -5.88
CA VAL A 35 -5.05 7.52 -5.70
C VAL A 35 -5.78 7.59 -7.05
N ASP A 36 -5.20 8.27 -8.04
CA ASP A 36 -5.78 8.35 -9.39
C ASP A 36 -5.93 6.96 -10.03
N LEU A 37 -4.88 6.13 -9.94
CA LEU A 37 -4.91 4.75 -10.43
C LEU A 37 -5.91 3.88 -9.66
N ALA A 38 -5.97 4.03 -8.35
CA ALA A 38 -6.93 3.34 -7.50
C ALA A 38 -8.38 3.70 -7.87
N ALA A 39 -8.65 4.97 -8.22
CA ALA A 39 -9.97 5.40 -8.68
C ALA A 39 -10.43 4.67 -9.95
N LEU A 40 -9.50 4.31 -10.85
CA LEU A 40 -9.80 3.57 -12.08
C LEU A 40 -10.11 2.08 -11.84
N CYS A 41 -9.65 1.51 -10.73
CA CYS A 41 -9.81 0.07 -10.46
C CYS A 41 -10.65 -0.25 -9.20
N LYS A 42 -11.06 0.74 -8.41
CA LYS A 42 -11.76 0.53 -7.14
C LYS A 42 -13.00 -0.37 -7.23
N ASP A 43 -13.74 -0.29 -8.34
CA ASP A 43 -14.98 -1.07 -8.52
C ASP A 43 -14.72 -2.58 -8.73
N LYS A 44 -13.44 -2.97 -8.93
CA LYS A 44 -12.98 -4.37 -8.97
C LYS A 44 -12.58 -4.91 -7.61
N THR A 45 -12.62 -4.09 -6.57
CA THR A 45 -12.24 -4.45 -5.20
C THR A 45 -13.47 -4.80 -4.36
N SER A 46 -13.26 -5.54 -3.28
CA SER A 46 -14.35 -5.98 -2.39
C SER A 46 -15.02 -4.83 -1.62
N TRP A 47 -14.32 -3.70 -1.47
CA TRP A 47 -14.83 -2.52 -0.78
C TRP A 47 -14.22 -1.22 -1.33
N PRO A 48 -14.82 -0.62 -2.38
CA PRO A 48 -14.25 0.55 -3.08
C PRO A 48 -13.85 1.72 -2.17
N LEU A 49 -14.72 2.10 -1.22
CA LEU A 49 -14.43 3.22 -0.32
C LEU A 49 -13.25 2.93 0.62
N ALA A 50 -13.19 1.73 1.20
CA ALA A 50 -12.08 1.33 2.08
C ALA A 50 -10.77 1.23 1.29
N PHE A 51 -10.83 0.77 0.04
CA PHE A 51 -9.71 0.69 -0.88
C PHE A 51 -9.16 2.09 -1.20
N MET A 52 -10.01 3.07 -1.52
CA MET A 52 -9.61 4.45 -1.79
C MET A 52 -8.94 5.11 -0.58
N TRP A 53 -9.47 4.91 0.62
CA TRP A 53 -8.81 5.36 1.85
C TRP A 53 -7.45 4.69 2.06
N SER A 54 -7.34 3.41 1.72
CA SER A 54 -6.08 2.69 1.80
C SER A 54 -5.04 3.24 0.81
N ALA A 55 -5.46 3.58 -0.41
CA ALA A 55 -4.60 4.21 -1.41
C ALA A 55 -4.07 5.57 -0.94
N LEU A 56 -4.93 6.40 -0.35
CA LEU A 56 -4.53 7.70 0.21
C LEU A 56 -3.54 7.55 1.37
N LEU A 57 -3.66 6.51 2.18
CA LEU A 57 -2.92 6.36 3.44
C LEU A 57 -1.81 5.31 3.39
N HIS A 58 -1.57 4.63 2.24
CA HIS A 58 -0.64 3.51 2.17
C HIS A 58 0.78 3.87 2.64
N ASP A 59 1.23 5.06 2.30
CA ASP A 59 2.58 5.58 2.58
C ASP A 59 2.63 6.62 3.71
N ILE A 60 1.56 6.77 4.49
CA ILE A 60 1.44 7.79 5.56
C ILE A 60 2.51 7.66 6.65
N GLY A 61 3.16 6.51 6.75
CA GLY A 61 4.24 6.27 7.71
C GLY A 61 5.63 6.71 7.25
N LYS A 62 5.82 7.01 5.95
CA LYS A 62 7.14 7.37 5.40
C LYS A 62 7.79 8.56 6.10
N PRO A 63 7.10 9.68 6.38
CA PRO A 63 7.73 10.83 7.04
C PRO A 63 8.41 10.53 8.37
N LEU A 64 7.96 9.50 9.10
CA LEU A 64 8.53 9.14 10.41
C LEU A 64 9.82 8.32 10.32
N VAL A 65 10.08 7.70 9.17
CA VAL A 65 11.16 6.70 9.04
C VAL A 65 12.04 6.90 7.81
N THR A 66 11.78 7.95 7.02
CA THR A 66 12.60 8.25 5.84
C THR A 66 13.98 8.72 6.26
N THR A 67 15.01 8.03 5.77
CA THR A 67 16.40 8.40 5.98
C THR A 67 16.82 9.56 5.06
N PRO A 68 17.96 10.24 5.32
CA PRO A 68 18.48 11.28 4.43
C PRO A 68 18.67 10.81 2.98
N GLU A 69 18.94 9.50 2.77
CA GLU A 69 19.08 8.89 1.44
C GLU A 69 17.72 8.53 0.79
N GLY A 70 16.59 8.92 1.39
CA GLY A 70 15.24 8.69 0.87
C GLY A 70 14.75 7.23 0.99
N LYS A 71 15.36 6.42 1.88
CA LYS A 71 14.85 5.08 2.21
C LYS A 71 13.88 5.18 3.38
N ALA A 72 12.81 4.38 3.38
CA ALA A 72 11.79 4.38 4.43
C ALA A 72 11.55 2.98 5.02
N PRO A 73 12.54 2.40 5.74
CA PRO A 73 12.36 1.07 6.34
C PRO A 73 11.26 1.08 7.40
N GLY A 74 10.37 0.07 7.37
CA GLY A 74 9.30 -0.05 8.37
C GLY A 74 8.19 1.00 8.26
N HIS A 75 8.06 1.68 7.10
CA HIS A 75 7.00 2.67 6.91
C HIS A 75 5.59 2.07 6.95
N ASN A 76 5.42 0.80 6.69
CA ASN A 76 4.17 0.08 6.83
C ASN A 76 3.74 -0.02 8.31
N GLU A 77 4.63 -0.40 9.23
CA GLU A 77 4.37 -0.42 10.68
C GLU A 77 4.14 0.99 11.22
N SER A 78 4.96 1.95 10.78
CA SER A 78 4.79 3.36 11.15
C SER A 78 3.48 3.93 10.60
N GLY A 79 3.08 3.54 9.40
CA GLY A 79 1.80 3.91 8.79
C GLY A 79 0.61 3.42 9.60
N VAL A 80 0.66 2.19 10.11
CA VAL A 80 -0.36 1.66 11.02
C VAL A 80 -0.45 2.49 12.30
N LYS A 81 0.70 2.92 12.87
CA LYS A 81 0.72 3.79 14.07
C LYS A 81 0.05 5.14 13.78
N VAL A 82 0.45 5.79 12.66
CA VAL A 82 -0.15 7.07 12.24
C VAL A 82 -1.65 6.92 11.98
N PHE A 83 -2.08 5.86 11.29
CA PHE A 83 -3.49 5.59 11.06
C PHE A 83 -4.26 5.47 12.38
N ASN A 84 -3.77 4.69 13.33
CA ASN A 84 -4.44 4.49 14.62
C ASN A 84 -4.54 5.79 15.42
N GLN A 85 -3.51 6.61 15.39
CA GLN A 85 -3.43 7.86 16.16
C GLN A 85 -4.28 8.97 15.57
N TYR A 86 -4.25 9.17 14.25
CA TYR A 86 -4.81 10.37 13.61
C TYR A 86 -6.07 10.11 12.78
N PHE A 87 -6.25 8.90 12.24
CA PHE A 87 -7.32 8.65 11.26
C PHE A 87 -8.40 7.71 11.78
N SER A 88 -8.07 6.75 12.64
CA SER A 88 -8.99 5.69 13.02
C SER A 88 -10.29 6.18 13.66
N HIS A 89 -10.28 7.31 14.35
CA HIS A 89 -11.47 7.87 15.02
C HIS A 89 -12.50 8.47 14.04
N PHE A 90 -12.10 8.82 12.79
CA PHE A 90 -13.02 9.29 11.75
C PHE A 90 -13.91 8.17 11.19
N PHE A 91 -13.54 6.93 11.40
CA PHE A 91 -14.30 5.78 10.93
C PHE A 91 -15.09 5.15 12.07
N THR A 92 -16.41 5.07 11.96
CA THR A 92 -17.26 4.36 12.93
C THR A 92 -17.27 2.84 12.67
N ASN A 93 -17.14 2.42 11.41
CA ASN A 93 -17.18 1.03 11.02
C ASN A 93 -15.87 0.30 11.35
N LYS A 94 -15.92 -0.64 12.31
CA LYS A 94 -14.74 -1.41 12.75
C LYS A 94 -14.12 -2.28 11.64
N LYS A 95 -14.96 -2.82 10.73
CA LYS A 95 -14.46 -3.64 9.60
C LYS A 95 -13.68 -2.76 8.62
N MET A 96 -14.17 -1.54 8.36
CA MET A 96 -13.47 -0.57 7.51
C MET A 96 -12.12 -0.16 8.10
N LYS A 97 -12.07 0.13 9.40
CA LYS A 97 -10.80 0.39 10.10
C LYS A 97 -9.81 -0.76 9.93
N LYS A 98 -10.29 -2.00 10.12
CA LYS A 98 -9.48 -3.20 9.99
C LYS A 98 -8.95 -3.36 8.56
N TYR A 99 -9.80 -3.14 7.56
CA TYR A 99 -9.43 -3.17 6.14
C TYR A 99 -8.29 -2.20 5.85
N ILE A 100 -8.50 -0.90 6.13
CA ILE A 100 -7.52 0.17 5.82
C ILE A 100 -6.19 -0.11 6.54
N ARG A 101 -6.22 -0.39 7.84
CA ARG A 101 -5.03 -0.68 8.63
C ARG A 101 -4.25 -1.87 8.09
N THR A 102 -4.95 -2.94 7.71
CA THR A 102 -4.33 -4.14 7.16
C THR A 102 -3.74 -3.88 5.77
N MET A 103 -4.42 -3.10 4.93
CA MET A 103 -3.89 -2.71 3.62
C MET A 103 -2.63 -1.85 3.76
N ILE A 104 -2.60 -0.86 4.65
CA ILE A 104 -1.39 -0.07 4.95
C ILE A 104 -0.23 -0.98 5.35
N TYR A 105 -0.49 -1.99 6.18
CA TYR A 105 0.56 -2.92 6.63
C TYR A 105 1.08 -3.81 5.49
N TYR A 106 0.18 -4.34 4.64
CA TYR A 106 0.54 -5.36 3.65
C TYR A 106 0.84 -4.84 2.24
N HIS A 107 0.62 -3.55 1.92
CA HIS A 107 0.71 -3.03 0.54
C HIS A 107 2.04 -3.37 -0.17
N MET A 108 3.16 -3.39 0.57
CA MET A 108 4.49 -3.71 0.02
C MET A 108 4.80 -5.21 -0.04
N HIS A 109 4.03 -6.06 0.64
CA HIS A 109 4.44 -7.46 0.87
C HIS A 109 4.52 -8.27 -0.42
N LEU A 110 3.52 -8.17 -1.31
CA LEU A 110 3.56 -8.92 -2.59
C LEU A 110 4.76 -8.51 -3.45
N MET A 111 5.01 -7.22 -3.62
CA MET A 111 6.16 -6.76 -4.42
C MET A 111 7.50 -7.16 -3.80
N ASN A 112 7.60 -7.17 -2.48
CA ASN A 112 8.79 -7.66 -1.79
C ASN A 112 8.97 -9.17 -1.97
N MET A 113 7.89 -9.95 -1.97
CA MET A 113 7.93 -11.39 -2.22
C MET A 113 8.37 -11.70 -3.66
N VAL A 114 7.84 -10.98 -4.65
CA VAL A 114 8.28 -11.08 -6.06
C VAL A 114 9.77 -10.81 -6.17
N ARG A 115 10.23 -9.67 -5.65
CA ARG A 115 11.63 -9.26 -5.72
C ARG A 115 12.59 -10.25 -5.05
N ASN A 116 12.17 -10.83 -3.92
CA ASN A 116 12.99 -11.74 -3.12
C ASN A 116 12.77 -13.21 -3.47
N GLN A 117 11.92 -13.52 -4.47
CA GLN A 117 11.52 -14.90 -4.84
C GLN A 117 11.13 -15.73 -3.60
N SER A 118 10.26 -15.15 -2.76
CA SER A 118 9.93 -15.70 -1.45
C SER A 118 9.28 -17.07 -1.54
N LYS A 119 9.60 -17.93 -0.56
CA LYS A 119 9.05 -19.28 -0.44
C LYS A 119 7.54 -19.29 -0.16
N ASP A 120 6.88 -20.41 -0.40
CA ASP A 120 5.43 -20.58 -0.21
C ASP A 120 4.98 -20.28 1.22
N TYR A 121 5.81 -20.58 2.23
CA TYR A 121 5.51 -20.23 3.62
C TYR A 121 5.23 -18.74 3.84
N SER A 122 6.00 -17.85 3.18
CA SER A 122 5.78 -16.40 3.28
C SER A 122 4.44 -16.00 2.67
N TYR A 123 4.05 -16.65 1.58
CA TYR A 123 2.76 -16.44 0.94
C TYR A 123 1.60 -16.91 1.84
N TYR A 124 1.69 -18.11 2.43
CA TYR A 124 0.70 -18.58 3.41
C TYR A 124 0.54 -17.62 4.60
N LYS A 125 1.65 -17.10 5.11
CA LYS A 125 1.63 -16.12 6.20
C LYS A 125 0.90 -14.84 5.80
N LEU A 126 1.11 -14.38 4.56
CA LEU A 126 0.38 -13.22 4.01
C LEU A 126 -1.12 -13.52 3.94
N LEU A 127 -1.53 -14.65 3.34
CA LEU A 127 -2.94 -15.02 3.22
C LEU A 127 -3.62 -15.07 4.59
N LYS A 128 -2.98 -15.67 5.60
CA LYS A 128 -3.48 -15.68 6.98
C LYS A 128 -3.61 -14.27 7.58
N GLY A 129 -2.72 -13.36 7.22
CA GLY A 129 -2.75 -11.98 7.69
C GLY A 129 -3.91 -11.15 7.14
N ILE A 130 -4.43 -11.50 5.95
CA ILE A 130 -5.56 -10.81 5.31
C ILE A 130 -6.88 -11.58 5.39
N GLU A 131 -6.86 -12.83 5.87
CA GLU A 131 -8.02 -13.72 5.96
C GLU A 131 -9.19 -13.07 6.72
N GLY A 132 -10.38 -13.10 6.11
CA GLY A 132 -11.57 -12.50 6.70
C GLY A 132 -11.56 -10.96 6.79
N ILE A 133 -10.64 -10.30 6.10
CA ILE A 133 -10.53 -8.84 6.02
C ILE A 133 -10.82 -8.36 4.61
N PHE A 134 -10.07 -8.86 3.63
CA PHE A 134 -10.29 -8.62 2.20
C PHE A 134 -9.68 -9.76 1.37
N PRO A 135 -10.14 -9.97 0.12
CA PRO A 135 -9.58 -10.97 -0.77
C PRO A 135 -8.20 -10.55 -1.28
N LEU A 136 -7.37 -11.53 -1.64
CA LEU A 136 -6.03 -11.30 -2.20
C LEU A 136 -6.04 -10.33 -3.38
N ASN A 137 -7.09 -10.35 -4.21
CA ASN A 137 -7.24 -9.46 -5.37
C ASN A 137 -7.16 -7.97 -4.99
N ASP A 138 -7.70 -7.56 -3.83
CA ASP A 138 -7.62 -6.17 -3.37
C ASP A 138 -6.16 -5.77 -3.11
N LEU A 139 -5.37 -6.67 -2.53
CA LEU A 139 -3.94 -6.43 -2.30
C LEU A 139 -3.14 -6.42 -3.61
N VAL A 140 -3.49 -7.27 -4.57
CA VAL A 140 -2.90 -7.25 -5.92
C VAL A 140 -3.20 -5.92 -6.61
N CYS A 141 -4.45 -5.44 -6.58
CA CYS A 141 -4.82 -4.13 -7.13
C CYS A 141 -4.02 -3.00 -6.47
N MET A 142 -3.89 -2.99 -5.14
CA MET A 142 -3.11 -1.99 -4.42
C MET A 142 -1.63 -2.03 -4.83
N SER A 143 -1.03 -3.22 -4.89
CA SER A 143 0.37 -3.38 -5.29
C SER A 143 0.63 -2.90 -6.71
N LYS A 144 -0.33 -3.10 -7.63
CA LYS A 144 -0.27 -2.56 -8.99
C LYS A 144 -0.37 -1.03 -9.00
N CYS A 145 -1.32 -0.46 -8.27
CA CYS A 145 -1.48 1.00 -8.17
C CYS A 145 -0.21 1.66 -7.60
N ASP A 146 0.35 1.15 -6.49
CA ASP A 146 1.61 1.63 -5.93
C ASP A 146 2.76 1.55 -6.94
N LYS A 147 2.87 0.45 -7.67
CA LYS A 147 3.95 0.27 -8.64
C LYS A 147 3.78 1.17 -9.87
N LEU A 148 2.58 1.27 -10.42
CA LEU A 148 2.26 2.10 -11.57
C LEU A 148 2.26 3.61 -11.26
N GLY A 149 2.01 3.98 -10.01
CA GLY A 149 2.09 5.36 -9.53
C GLY A 149 3.50 5.94 -9.47
N ARG A 150 4.53 5.14 -9.76
CA ARG A 150 5.91 5.60 -9.90
C ARG A 150 6.18 5.99 -11.34
N LEU A 151 6.63 7.22 -11.61
CA LEU A 151 6.96 7.66 -12.97
C LEU A 151 8.16 6.90 -13.57
N ALA A 152 8.99 6.25 -12.74
CA ALA A 152 10.03 5.30 -13.17
C ALA A 152 9.48 3.91 -13.52
N ASN A 153 8.24 3.82 -13.96
CA ASN A 153 7.53 2.57 -14.15
C ASN A 153 8.19 1.67 -15.19
N ARG A 154 8.32 0.38 -14.83
CA ARG A 154 8.77 -0.70 -15.71
C ARG A 154 7.62 -1.69 -15.90
N PRO A 155 6.98 -1.74 -17.09
CA PRO A 155 5.83 -2.63 -17.35
C PRO A 155 6.09 -4.09 -16.99
N GLU A 156 7.34 -4.56 -17.17
CA GLU A 156 7.75 -5.94 -16.84
C GLU A 156 7.51 -6.30 -15.37
N THR A 157 7.49 -5.30 -14.47
CA THR A 157 7.26 -5.57 -13.04
C THR A 157 5.81 -5.97 -12.75
N ILE A 158 4.86 -5.49 -13.54
CA ILE A 158 3.44 -5.85 -13.38
C ILE A 158 3.20 -7.28 -13.86
N SER A 159 3.71 -7.65 -15.05
CA SER A 159 3.61 -9.03 -15.55
C SER A 159 4.28 -10.03 -14.62
N THR A 160 5.43 -9.67 -14.04
CA THR A 160 6.11 -10.51 -13.04
C THR A 160 5.27 -10.69 -11.76
N LEU A 161 4.57 -9.66 -11.31
CA LEU A 161 3.64 -9.77 -10.17
C LEU A 161 2.48 -10.72 -10.50
N ASP A 162 1.86 -10.58 -11.67
CA ASP A 162 0.76 -11.43 -12.08
C ASP A 162 1.18 -12.90 -12.16
N THR A 163 2.28 -13.18 -12.86
CA THR A 163 2.84 -14.55 -12.95
C THR A 163 3.15 -15.13 -11.57
N TYR A 164 3.78 -14.33 -10.67
CA TYR A 164 4.08 -14.80 -9.31
C TYR A 164 2.80 -15.14 -8.54
N VAL A 165 1.77 -14.30 -8.60
CA VAL A 165 0.50 -14.54 -7.91
C VAL A 165 -0.19 -15.79 -8.48
N GLU A 166 -0.26 -15.94 -9.80
CA GLU A 166 -0.86 -17.11 -10.48
C GLU A 166 -0.16 -18.42 -10.07
N GLU A 167 1.18 -18.44 -10.05
CA GLU A 167 1.94 -19.60 -9.58
C GLU A 167 1.66 -19.94 -8.13
N LYS A 168 1.57 -18.93 -7.25
CA LYS A 168 1.28 -19.15 -5.82
C LYS A 168 -0.15 -19.61 -5.59
N VAL A 169 -1.12 -19.03 -6.28
CA VAL A 169 -2.52 -19.48 -6.22
C VAL A 169 -2.65 -20.92 -6.69
N SER A 170 -1.98 -21.32 -7.78
CA SER A 170 -2.04 -22.69 -8.29
C SER A 170 -1.43 -23.71 -7.33
N ARG A 171 -0.37 -23.34 -6.58
CA ARG A 171 0.31 -24.24 -5.63
C ARG A 171 -0.31 -24.25 -4.24
N CYS A 172 -0.80 -23.11 -3.78
CA CYS A 172 -1.14 -22.89 -2.37
C CYS A 172 -2.63 -22.61 -2.16
N GLY A 173 -3.38 -22.35 -3.23
CA GLY A 173 -4.76 -21.86 -3.17
C GLY A 173 -4.86 -20.35 -2.84
N ASN A 174 -6.10 -19.87 -2.84
CA ASN A 174 -6.45 -18.50 -2.45
C ASN A 174 -6.59 -18.35 -0.94
#